data_909a21c97db434b2549a39face16b994
#
_entry.id   909a21c97db434b2549a39face16b994
#
_cell.length_a   1.000
_cell.length_b   1.000
_cell.length_c   1.000
_cell.angle_alpha   90.00
_cell.angle_beta   90.00
_cell.angle_gamma   90.00
#
_symmetry.space_group_name_H-M   'P 1'
#
loop_
_entity.id
_entity.type
_entity.pdbx_description
1 polymer ?
#
loop_
_entity_poly.entity_id
_entity_poly.type
_entity_poly.pdbx_seq_one_letter_code
_entity_poly.pdbx_strand_id
1 'polypeptide(L)'
;MDNSFVAGTGRKSMGILLALTFFSALFLFCFSSLVYGEIFVGKAINSEGRVEYVEYHTVTHKNGKVIESQTLYFDANNNKIGELISEYSFGPQFGSYDFRDIRAQYQDGAKVTQDRIWLFRKKSPEYDIEEKYLPKEADQIVGQGFHQFIVHNLEQIAQGQIFQVRLVLPSRLDQYEFRIRKRKINADTLYIRLEVDNWLLRLLAPHVDVEYDLKTRHLLRYEGISNLEDTSGKNKKVFITYSYEN
;
A
#
# COMPACT_ATOMS: atom_id res chain seq x y z
N MET A 1 -26.37 105.17 -4.26
CA MET A 1 -25.05 105.76 -3.91
C MET A 1 -24.13 104.64 -3.51
N ASP A 2 -23.33 104.49 -4.45
CA ASP A 2 -21.85 104.21 -4.45
C ASP A 2 -21.44 102.82 -4.06
N ASN A 3 -21.04 102.15 -5.10
CA ASN A 3 -19.68 101.76 -5.56
C ASN A 3 -18.73 101.25 -4.51
N SER A 4 -18.29 100.03 -4.67
CA SER A 4 -16.95 99.76 -5.26
C SER A 4 -16.62 98.28 -5.36
N PHE A 5 -16.13 97.98 -6.49
CA PHE A 5 -15.41 96.79 -7.01
C PHE A 5 -14.12 96.48 -6.17
N VAL A 6 -13.88 95.24 -5.80
CA VAL A 6 -12.53 94.71 -5.82
C VAL A 6 -12.55 93.23 -6.20
N ALA A 7 -11.80 92.92 -7.27
CA ALA A 7 -11.50 91.58 -7.79
C ALA A 7 -10.45 90.87 -6.88
N GLY A 8 -10.67 89.61 -6.63
CA GLY A 8 -9.73 88.74 -5.95
C GLY A 8 -9.61 87.39 -6.65
N THR A 9 -8.49 87.16 -7.19
CA THR A 9 -8.01 86.09 -8.02
C THR A 9 -8.26 84.71 -7.47
N GLY A 10 -8.86 83.87 -8.25
CA GLY A 10 -8.99 82.45 -7.97
C GLY A 10 -7.68 81.68 -8.08
N ARG A 11 -7.42 80.88 -7.06
CA ARG A 11 -6.42 79.85 -7.11
C ARG A 11 -7.15 78.51 -7.18
N LYS A 12 -7.13 77.90 -8.38
CA LYS A 12 -7.54 76.50 -8.57
C LYS A 12 -6.52 75.61 -7.91
N SER A 13 -6.85 74.97 -6.80
CA SER A 13 -6.11 73.85 -6.24
C SER A 13 -6.51 72.57 -7.01
N MET A 14 -5.62 72.11 -7.84
CA MET A 14 -5.72 70.85 -8.55
C MET A 14 -5.42 69.72 -7.55
N GLY A 15 -6.48 69.10 -7.04
CA GLY A 15 -6.36 67.91 -6.19
C GLY A 15 -5.88 66.73 -7.04
N ILE A 16 -4.64 66.29 -6.78
CA ILE A 16 -4.12 65.06 -7.34
C ILE A 16 -4.79 63.92 -6.63
N LEU A 17 -5.69 63.23 -7.33
CA LEU A 17 -6.30 61.96 -6.89
C LEU A 17 -5.24 60.86 -7.08
N LEU A 18 -4.54 60.48 -5.99
CA LEU A 18 -3.70 59.32 -5.98
C LEU A 18 -4.61 58.07 -5.96
N ALA A 19 -4.78 57.47 -7.12
CA ALA A 19 -5.36 56.13 -7.27
C ALA A 19 -4.35 55.10 -6.76
N LEU A 20 -4.51 54.61 -5.53
CA LEU A 20 -3.84 53.45 -4.99
C LEU A 20 -4.42 52.22 -5.67
N THR A 21 -3.82 51.77 -6.77
CA THR A 21 -4.04 50.44 -7.34
C THR A 21 -3.42 49.38 -6.43
N PHE A 22 -4.27 48.77 -5.60
CA PHE A 22 -3.91 47.54 -4.88
C PHE A 22 -3.69 46.44 -5.94
N PHE A 23 -2.43 46.17 -6.28
CA PHE A 23 -2.03 45.00 -7.05
C PHE A 23 -2.10 43.80 -6.10
N SER A 24 -3.27 43.15 -6.06
CA SER A 24 -3.45 41.87 -5.37
C SER A 24 -2.71 40.82 -6.20
N ALA A 25 -1.44 40.55 -5.85
CA ALA A 25 -0.70 39.44 -6.36
C ALA A 25 -1.31 38.15 -5.80
N LEU A 26 -2.23 37.57 -6.56
CA LEU A 26 -2.75 36.22 -6.31
C LEU A 26 -1.59 35.24 -6.52
N PHE A 27 -0.89 34.91 -5.44
CA PHE A 27 0.11 33.84 -5.42
C PHE A 27 -0.66 32.51 -5.62
N LEU A 28 -0.79 32.09 -6.86
CA LEU A 28 -1.17 30.73 -7.19
C LEU A 28 -0.05 29.81 -6.68
N PHE A 29 -0.22 29.31 -5.43
CA PHE A 29 0.55 28.17 -4.95
C PHE A 29 0.13 26.97 -5.81
N CYS A 30 0.86 26.72 -6.90
CA CYS A 30 0.86 25.40 -7.53
C CYS A 30 1.39 24.40 -6.51
N PHE A 31 0.51 23.75 -5.77
CA PHE A 31 0.86 22.55 -5.02
C PHE A 31 1.17 21.45 -6.04
N SER A 32 2.43 21.40 -6.48
CA SER A 32 2.91 20.26 -7.23
C SER A 32 2.85 19.05 -6.30
N SER A 33 2.00 18.09 -6.65
CA SER A 33 1.92 16.81 -5.92
C SER A 33 3.27 16.11 -6.03
N LEU A 34 3.94 15.89 -4.91
CA LEU A 34 5.18 15.11 -4.88
C LEU A 34 4.84 13.65 -5.16
N VAL A 35 5.30 13.13 -6.28
CA VAL A 35 5.20 11.71 -6.65
C VAL A 35 6.62 11.15 -6.68
N TYR A 36 6.84 10.03 -5.97
CA TYR A 36 8.14 9.33 -5.99
C TYR A 36 7.92 7.82 -5.92
N GLY A 37 8.90 7.07 -6.43
CA GLY A 37 8.92 5.60 -6.40
C GLY A 37 9.89 5.11 -5.34
N GLU A 38 9.54 4.02 -4.69
CA GLU A 38 10.44 3.21 -3.86
C GLU A 38 10.64 1.86 -4.55
N ILE A 39 11.89 1.43 -4.68
CA ILE A 39 12.26 0.19 -5.36
C ILE A 39 13.00 -0.71 -4.38
N PHE A 40 12.61 -1.98 -4.31
CA PHE A 40 13.29 -2.98 -3.53
C PHE A 40 13.16 -4.37 -4.13
N VAL A 41 14.06 -5.26 -3.76
CA VAL A 41 14.14 -6.63 -4.31
C VAL A 41 13.99 -7.65 -3.19
N GLY A 42 13.10 -8.61 -3.38
CA GLY A 42 12.93 -9.78 -2.53
C GLY A 42 13.57 -11.02 -3.16
N LYS A 43 14.42 -11.73 -2.41
CA LYS A 43 14.99 -13.00 -2.83
C LYS A 43 14.36 -14.13 -2.02
N ALA A 44 13.52 -14.93 -2.67
CA ALA A 44 12.83 -16.06 -2.08
C ALA A 44 13.69 -17.33 -2.16
N ILE A 45 13.84 -17.99 -1.02
CA ILE A 45 14.51 -19.30 -0.91
C ILE A 45 13.56 -20.33 -0.30
N ASN A 46 13.71 -21.58 -0.68
CA ASN A 46 12.98 -22.69 -0.08
C ASN A 46 13.64 -23.22 1.19
N SER A 47 13.06 -24.24 1.81
CA SER A 47 13.58 -24.89 3.01
C SER A 47 14.96 -25.55 2.81
N GLU A 48 15.39 -25.79 1.57
CA GLU A 48 16.69 -26.35 1.23
C GLU A 48 17.74 -25.25 0.93
N GLY A 49 17.39 -23.96 1.06
CA GLY A 49 18.25 -22.81 0.77
C GLY A 49 18.42 -22.50 -0.72
N ARG A 50 17.66 -23.16 -1.62
CA ARG A 50 17.69 -22.86 -3.07
C ARG A 50 16.79 -21.66 -3.39
N VAL A 51 17.24 -20.83 -4.33
CA VAL A 51 16.43 -19.72 -4.85
C VAL A 51 15.25 -20.27 -5.61
N GLU A 52 14.03 -19.93 -5.18
CA GLU A 52 12.78 -20.27 -5.85
C GLU A 52 12.41 -19.20 -6.88
N TYR A 53 12.52 -17.93 -6.49
CA TYR A 53 12.24 -16.78 -7.34
C TYR A 53 12.82 -15.50 -6.75
N VAL A 54 12.80 -14.44 -7.57
CA VAL A 54 13.15 -13.09 -7.17
C VAL A 54 11.93 -12.19 -7.41
N GLU A 55 11.66 -11.28 -6.47
CA GLU A 55 10.61 -10.27 -6.53
C GLU A 55 11.22 -8.89 -6.79
N TYR A 56 10.74 -8.17 -7.80
CA TYR A 56 11.06 -6.76 -8.01
C TYR A 56 9.83 -5.95 -7.65
N HIS A 57 9.97 -5.11 -6.64
CA HIS A 57 8.91 -4.26 -6.13
C HIS A 57 9.12 -2.83 -6.55
N THR A 58 8.04 -2.19 -7.03
CA THR A 58 7.96 -0.75 -7.25
C THR A 58 6.75 -0.23 -6.50
N VAL A 59 6.95 0.72 -5.59
CA VAL A 59 5.88 1.35 -4.81
C VAL A 59 5.81 2.82 -5.15
N THR A 60 4.67 3.29 -5.63
CA THR A 60 4.45 4.69 -6.01
C THR A 60 3.76 5.44 -4.88
N HIS A 61 4.37 6.53 -4.45
CA HIS A 61 3.85 7.42 -3.43
C HIS A 61 3.37 8.74 -4.05
N LYS A 62 2.27 9.28 -3.54
CA LYS A 62 1.80 10.63 -3.84
C LYS A 62 1.48 11.34 -2.53
N ASN A 63 2.16 12.48 -2.30
CA ASN A 63 2.02 13.25 -1.06
C ASN A 63 2.25 12.39 0.20
N GLY A 64 3.26 11.53 0.19
CA GLY A 64 3.61 10.63 1.29
C GLY A 64 2.67 9.44 1.51
N LYS A 65 1.69 9.23 0.65
CA LYS A 65 0.78 8.08 0.70
C LYS A 65 1.05 7.14 -0.45
N VAL A 66 1.10 5.85 -0.19
CA VAL A 66 1.14 4.82 -1.23
C VAL A 66 -0.16 4.88 -2.03
N ILE A 67 -0.04 4.94 -3.35
CA ILE A 67 -1.17 4.93 -4.29
C ILE A 67 -1.19 3.68 -5.16
N GLU A 68 -0.02 3.09 -5.43
CA GLU A 68 0.13 1.90 -6.24
C GLU A 68 1.35 1.09 -5.79
N SER A 69 1.31 -0.22 -5.95
CA SER A 69 2.48 -1.08 -5.89
C SER A 69 2.42 -2.15 -6.97
N GLN A 70 3.57 -2.45 -7.54
CA GLN A 70 3.76 -3.53 -8.50
C GLN A 70 4.84 -4.48 -7.99
N THR A 71 4.60 -5.78 -8.11
CA THR A 71 5.59 -6.83 -7.85
C THR A 71 5.69 -7.70 -9.09
N LEU A 72 6.88 -7.82 -9.64
CA LEU A 72 7.20 -8.73 -10.74
C LEU A 72 8.00 -9.91 -10.19
N TYR A 73 7.60 -11.12 -10.54
CA TYR A 73 8.23 -12.36 -10.09
C TYR A 73 9.05 -12.99 -11.23
N PHE A 74 10.30 -13.34 -10.94
CA PHE A 74 11.20 -13.98 -11.90
C PHE A 74 11.78 -15.26 -11.33
N ASP A 75 11.90 -16.29 -12.17
CA ASP A 75 12.58 -17.54 -11.82
C ASP A 75 14.11 -17.39 -11.81
N ALA A 76 14.83 -18.47 -11.47
CA ALA A 76 16.29 -18.48 -11.43
C ALA A 76 16.94 -18.25 -12.81
N ASN A 77 16.20 -18.42 -13.91
CA ASN A 77 16.64 -18.19 -15.30
C ASN A 77 16.25 -16.79 -15.80
N ASN A 78 15.76 -15.93 -14.92
CA ASN A 78 15.27 -14.57 -15.23
C ASN A 78 14.05 -14.54 -16.19
N ASN A 79 13.22 -15.57 -16.19
CA ASN A 79 11.93 -15.55 -16.88
C ASN A 79 10.88 -14.95 -15.94
N LYS A 80 10.04 -14.03 -16.43
CA LYS A 80 8.89 -13.52 -15.68
C LYS A 80 7.88 -14.66 -15.47
N ILE A 81 7.58 -14.95 -14.20
CA ILE A 81 6.69 -16.06 -13.80
C ILE A 81 5.41 -15.57 -13.12
N GLY A 82 5.33 -14.30 -12.76
CA GLY A 82 4.12 -13.74 -12.15
C GLY A 82 4.17 -12.23 -12.07
N GLU A 83 3.02 -11.66 -11.71
CA GLU A 83 2.84 -10.23 -11.49
C GLU A 83 1.73 -10.00 -10.47
N LEU A 84 1.92 -8.99 -9.64
CA LEU A 84 0.92 -8.50 -8.70
C LEU A 84 0.89 -6.97 -8.79
N ILE A 85 -0.27 -6.40 -9.09
CA ILE A 85 -0.49 -4.95 -9.11
C ILE A 85 -1.53 -4.62 -8.05
N SER A 86 -1.27 -3.61 -7.23
CA SER A 86 -2.19 -3.15 -6.19
C SER A 86 -2.40 -1.64 -6.24
N GLU A 87 -3.65 -1.19 -6.06
CA GLU A 87 -4.07 0.22 -6.01
C GLU A 87 -4.72 0.53 -4.66
N TYR A 88 -4.40 1.70 -4.07
CA TYR A 88 -4.80 2.07 -2.70
C TYR A 88 -5.73 3.28 -2.65
N SER A 89 -6.87 3.22 -3.34
CA SER A 89 -7.83 4.32 -3.41
C SER A 89 -8.68 4.51 -2.14
N PHE A 90 -8.81 3.48 -1.29
CA PHE A 90 -9.73 3.45 -0.14
C PHE A 90 -9.04 3.32 1.22
N GLY A 91 -7.76 3.59 1.28
CA GLY A 91 -6.93 3.51 2.48
C GLY A 91 -5.82 2.46 2.39
N PRO A 92 -4.80 2.56 3.26
CA PRO A 92 -3.59 1.76 3.13
C PRO A 92 -3.81 0.26 3.29
N GLN A 93 -4.80 -0.18 4.09
CA GLN A 93 -5.13 -1.60 4.25
C GLN A 93 -6.00 -2.18 3.12
N PHE A 94 -6.56 -1.33 2.24
CA PHE A 94 -7.47 -1.73 1.17
C PHE A 94 -6.78 -1.67 -0.19
N GLY A 95 -5.80 -2.55 -0.41
CA GLY A 95 -5.15 -2.70 -1.71
C GLY A 95 -6.03 -3.48 -2.68
N SER A 96 -6.75 -2.78 -3.58
CA SER A 96 -7.34 -3.47 -4.73
C SER A 96 -6.24 -4.10 -5.53
N TYR A 97 -6.31 -5.38 -5.88
CA TYR A 97 -5.21 -6.03 -6.59
C TYR A 97 -5.65 -7.03 -7.66
N ASP A 98 -4.75 -7.27 -8.60
CA ASP A 98 -4.78 -8.33 -9.61
C ASP A 98 -3.45 -9.09 -9.51
N PHE A 99 -3.52 -10.39 -9.22
CA PHE A 99 -2.38 -11.29 -9.18
C PHE A 99 -2.49 -12.31 -10.30
N ARG A 100 -1.37 -12.55 -10.98
CA ARG A 100 -1.24 -13.55 -12.05
C ARG A 100 -0.03 -14.41 -11.82
N ASP A 101 -0.23 -15.72 -11.71
CA ASP A 101 0.83 -16.73 -11.85
C ASP A 101 0.83 -17.22 -13.31
N ILE A 102 1.87 -16.84 -14.05
CA ILE A 102 1.98 -17.15 -15.50
C ILE A 102 2.22 -18.64 -15.71
N ARG A 103 2.95 -19.31 -14.81
CA ARG A 103 3.26 -20.74 -14.94
C ARG A 103 2.04 -21.61 -14.67
N ALA A 104 1.31 -21.30 -13.63
CA ALA A 104 0.08 -21.98 -13.26
C ALA A 104 -1.11 -21.54 -14.12
N GLN A 105 -0.96 -20.45 -14.90
CA GLN A 105 -2.05 -19.79 -15.63
C GLN A 105 -3.22 -19.42 -14.68
N TYR A 106 -2.87 -19.12 -13.45
CA TYR A 106 -3.77 -18.78 -12.36
C TYR A 106 -3.90 -17.25 -12.24
N GLN A 107 -5.08 -16.80 -11.88
CA GLN A 107 -5.34 -15.40 -11.56
C GLN A 107 -6.29 -15.29 -10.40
N ASP A 108 -6.02 -14.37 -9.48
CA ASP A 108 -6.98 -13.93 -8.48
C ASP A 108 -6.84 -12.44 -8.17
N GLY A 109 -7.80 -11.89 -7.48
CA GLY A 109 -7.73 -10.50 -7.08
C GLY A 109 -8.95 -10.01 -6.33
N ALA A 110 -8.85 -8.74 -5.92
CA ALA A 110 -9.91 -8.04 -5.23
C ALA A 110 -10.03 -6.61 -5.75
N LYS A 111 -11.26 -6.14 -6.00
CA LYS A 111 -11.55 -4.72 -6.26
C LYS A 111 -12.35 -4.15 -5.10
N VAL A 112 -11.78 -3.14 -4.45
CA VAL A 112 -12.39 -2.44 -3.34
C VAL A 112 -13.17 -1.23 -3.88
N THR A 113 -14.41 -1.07 -3.42
CA THR A 113 -15.25 0.11 -3.68
C THR A 113 -15.59 0.81 -2.37
N GLN A 114 -16.50 1.78 -2.41
CA GLN A 114 -16.91 2.51 -1.20
C GLN A 114 -17.56 1.59 -0.15
N ASP A 115 -18.35 0.62 -0.59
CA ASP A 115 -19.26 -0.20 0.24
C ASP A 115 -18.98 -1.70 0.22
N ARG A 116 -18.21 -2.20 -0.74
CA ARG A 116 -18.00 -3.63 -0.94
C ARG A 116 -16.63 -3.95 -1.53
N ILE A 117 -16.28 -5.23 -1.45
CA ILE A 117 -15.09 -5.82 -2.04
C ILE A 117 -15.56 -6.93 -2.97
N TRP A 118 -15.22 -6.80 -4.26
CA TRP A 118 -15.42 -7.85 -5.25
C TRP A 118 -14.19 -8.73 -5.30
N LEU A 119 -14.35 -10.02 -5.04
CA LEU A 119 -13.32 -11.05 -5.13
C LEU A 119 -13.52 -11.83 -6.42
N PHE A 120 -12.43 -12.16 -7.08
CA PHE A 120 -12.45 -13.02 -8.24
C PHE A 120 -11.27 -14.00 -8.22
N ARG A 121 -11.46 -15.15 -8.84
CA ARG A 121 -10.44 -16.17 -9.03
C ARG A 121 -10.67 -16.92 -10.34
N LYS A 122 -9.60 -17.16 -11.10
CA LYS A 122 -9.57 -18.04 -12.25
C LYS A 122 -8.49 -19.09 -12.05
N LYS A 123 -8.86 -20.35 -11.90
CA LYS A 123 -7.92 -21.44 -11.55
C LYS A 123 -7.00 -21.85 -12.70
N SER A 124 -7.51 -21.79 -13.93
CA SER A 124 -6.76 -22.00 -15.17
C SER A 124 -7.61 -21.55 -16.36
N PRO A 125 -7.07 -21.49 -17.60
CA PRO A 125 -7.78 -20.96 -18.77
C PRO A 125 -9.11 -21.62 -19.09
N GLU A 126 -9.22 -22.93 -18.82
CA GLU A 126 -10.41 -23.75 -19.08
C GLU A 126 -11.55 -23.57 -18.07
N TYR A 127 -11.28 -22.90 -16.93
CA TYR A 127 -12.32 -22.63 -15.93
C TYR A 127 -12.88 -21.22 -16.08
N ASP A 128 -14.15 -21.08 -15.79
CA ASP A 128 -14.80 -19.76 -15.64
C ASP A 128 -14.26 -19.01 -14.44
N ILE A 129 -14.43 -17.70 -14.45
CA ILE A 129 -14.11 -16.86 -13.30
C ILE A 129 -15.13 -17.14 -12.20
N GLU A 130 -14.64 -17.54 -11.04
CA GLU A 130 -15.41 -17.63 -9.81
C GLU A 130 -15.33 -16.28 -9.10
N GLU A 131 -16.47 -15.80 -8.55
CA GLU A 131 -16.52 -14.50 -7.89
C GLU A 131 -17.37 -14.48 -6.63
N LYS A 132 -17.09 -13.54 -5.73
CA LYS A 132 -17.88 -13.28 -4.53
C LYS A 132 -17.79 -11.80 -4.15
N TYR A 133 -18.87 -11.27 -3.61
CA TYR A 133 -18.92 -9.92 -3.03
C TYR A 133 -18.95 -10.02 -1.51
N LEU A 134 -18.14 -9.20 -0.86
CA LEU A 134 -18.15 -9.01 0.60
C LEU A 134 -18.51 -7.55 0.90
N PRO A 135 -19.25 -7.27 1.98
CA PRO A 135 -19.38 -5.91 2.48
C PRO A 135 -17.99 -5.40 2.91
N LYS A 136 -17.72 -4.11 2.67
CA LYS A 136 -16.47 -3.49 3.12
C LYS A 136 -16.62 -3.07 4.58
N GLU A 137 -15.71 -3.53 5.43
CA GLU A 137 -15.68 -3.26 6.86
C GLU A 137 -14.28 -2.82 7.31
N ALA A 138 -14.20 -2.05 8.39
CA ALA A 138 -12.99 -1.32 8.79
C ALA A 138 -11.81 -2.23 9.24
N ASP A 139 -12.10 -3.44 9.70
CA ASP A 139 -11.10 -4.40 10.19
C ASP A 139 -10.55 -5.35 9.11
N GLN A 140 -10.99 -5.17 7.85
CA GLN A 140 -10.51 -5.96 6.73
C GLN A 140 -9.17 -5.46 6.20
N ILE A 141 -8.35 -6.41 5.76
CA ILE A 141 -7.11 -6.17 5.05
C ILE A 141 -7.16 -6.90 3.71
N VAL A 142 -6.82 -6.21 2.63
CA VAL A 142 -6.89 -6.73 1.26
C VAL A 142 -5.48 -6.71 0.63
N GLY A 143 -5.01 -7.86 0.15
CA GLY A 143 -3.77 -7.99 -0.59
C GLY A 143 -2.54 -7.44 0.13
N GLN A 144 -1.72 -6.67 -0.58
CA GLN A 144 -0.52 -6.01 -0.03
C GLN A 144 -0.85 -4.90 0.98
N GLY A 145 -2.13 -4.58 1.20
CA GLY A 145 -2.58 -3.75 2.32
C GLY A 145 -2.14 -4.30 3.68
N PHE A 146 -1.79 -5.58 3.79
CA PHE A 146 -1.16 -6.16 4.98
C PHE A 146 0.16 -5.46 5.35
N HIS A 147 1.06 -5.25 4.38
CA HIS A 147 2.31 -4.52 4.60
C HIS A 147 2.02 -3.08 5.03
N GLN A 148 1.12 -2.38 4.34
CA GLN A 148 0.77 -1.00 4.65
C GLN A 148 0.12 -0.86 6.03
N PHE A 149 -0.72 -1.83 6.43
CA PHE A 149 -1.31 -1.89 7.75
C PHE A 149 -0.23 -2.02 8.85
N ILE A 150 0.75 -2.90 8.66
CA ILE A 150 1.85 -3.07 9.61
C ILE A 150 2.68 -1.80 9.71
N VAL A 151 3.08 -1.20 8.59
CA VAL A 151 3.89 0.03 8.55
C VAL A 151 3.15 1.18 9.27
N HIS A 152 1.84 1.30 9.06
CA HIS A 152 1.02 2.32 9.73
C HIS A 152 0.95 2.12 11.25
N ASN A 153 0.89 0.88 11.71
CA ASN A 153 0.71 0.52 13.13
C ASN A 153 2.00 0.01 13.79
N LEU A 154 3.17 0.24 13.17
CA LEU A 154 4.44 -0.38 13.58
C LEU A 154 4.81 -0.10 15.04
N GLU A 155 4.62 1.14 15.49
CA GLU A 155 4.93 1.57 16.86
C GLU A 155 3.99 0.93 17.89
N GLN A 156 2.69 0.85 17.60
CA GLN A 156 1.70 0.22 18.49
C GLN A 156 1.98 -1.28 18.61
N ILE A 157 2.33 -1.96 17.50
CA ILE A 157 2.74 -3.36 17.50
C ILE A 157 4.02 -3.53 18.33
N ALA A 158 5.00 -2.63 18.18
CA ALA A 158 6.24 -2.64 18.96
C ALA A 158 5.98 -2.47 20.47
N GLN A 159 4.98 -1.67 20.86
CA GLN A 159 4.53 -1.50 22.24
C GLN A 159 3.75 -2.71 22.78
N GLY A 160 3.40 -3.68 21.92
CA GLY A 160 2.73 -4.93 22.32
C GLY A 160 1.22 -4.96 22.04
N GLN A 161 0.69 -3.97 21.34
CA GLN A 161 -0.72 -4.00 20.90
C GLN A 161 -0.93 -5.18 19.95
N ILE A 162 -2.03 -5.92 20.16
CA ILE A 162 -2.49 -7.00 19.29
C ILE A 162 -3.64 -6.47 18.47
N PHE A 163 -3.56 -6.66 17.14
CA PHE A 163 -4.63 -6.29 16.22
C PHE A 163 -5.36 -7.55 15.76
N GLN A 164 -6.67 -7.57 15.93
CA GLN A 164 -7.56 -8.54 15.31
C GLN A 164 -8.04 -7.98 13.98
N VAL A 165 -7.87 -8.73 12.91
CA VAL A 165 -8.16 -8.31 11.54
C VAL A 165 -8.77 -9.44 10.75
N ARG A 166 -9.51 -9.11 9.69
CA ARG A 166 -9.98 -10.08 8.71
C ARG A 166 -9.16 -9.96 7.43
N LEU A 167 -8.39 -11.00 7.11
CA LEU A 167 -7.71 -11.07 5.82
C LEU A 167 -8.68 -11.53 4.75
N VAL A 168 -8.81 -10.73 3.72
CA VAL A 168 -9.57 -11.05 2.51
C VAL A 168 -8.69 -11.86 1.59
N LEU A 169 -9.11 -13.10 1.29
CA LEU A 169 -8.35 -14.08 0.50
C LEU A 169 -9.12 -14.46 -0.76
N PRO A 170 -8.90 -13.77 -1.91
CA PRO A 170 -9.56 -14.09 -3.17
C PRO A 170 -9.33 -15.52 -3.65
N SER A 171 -8.14 -16.09 -3.40
CA SER A 171 -7.86 -17.51 -3.65
C SER A 171 -8.83 -18.48 -2.96
N ARG A 172 -9.52 -18.01 -1.93
CA ARG A 172 -10.58 -18.76 -1.20
C ARG A 172 -11.98 -18.17 -1.42
N LEU A 173 -12.08 -17.04 -2.13
CA LEU A 173 -13.31 -16.24 -2.27
C LEU A 173 -13.95 -15.93 -0.92
N ASP A 174 -13.13 -15.68 0.12
CA ASP A 174 -13.63 -15.46 1.48
C ASP A 174 -12.65 -14.60 2.31
N GLN A 175 -13.01 -14.36 3.56
CA GLN A 175 -12.19 -13.69 4.56
C GLN A 175 -12.09 -14.54 5.83
N TYR A 176 -10.97 -14.37 6.55
CA TYR A 176 -10.68 -15.15 7.75
C TYR A 176 -10.11 -14.25 8.83
N GLU A 177 -10.45 -14.58 10.09
CA GLU A 177 -9.98 -13.85 11.26
C GLU A 177 -8.53 -14.21 11.60
N PHE A 178 -7.71 -13.20 11.70
CA PHE A 178 -6.31 -13.29 12.08
C PHE A 178 -6.00 -12.29 13.19
N ARG A 179 -4.90 -12.54 13.88
CA ARG A 179 -4.29 -11.56 14.77
C ARG A 179 -2.86 -11.25 14.36
N ILE A 180 -2.51 -9.98 14.47
CA ILE A 180 -1.16 -9.47 14.25
C ILE A 180 -0.59 -9.11 15.62
N ARG A 181 0.58 -9.66 15.95
CA ARG A 181 1.22 -9.39 17.24
C ARG A 181 2.74 -9.37 17.15
N LYS A 182 3.34 -8.63 18.06
CA LYS A 182 4.78 -8.69 18.30
C LYS A 182 5.17 -10.08 18.79
N ARG A 183 6.29 -10.59 18.30
CA ARG A 183 6.99 -11.74 18.88
C ARG A 183 8.14 -11.29 19.80
N LYS A 184 9.01 -10.43 19.29
CA LYS A 184 10.14 -9.85 20.02
C LYS A 184 10.62 -8.58 19.34
N ILE A 185 11.50 -7.85 20.00
CA ILE A 185 12.35 -6.80 19.42
C ILE A 185 13.81 -7.21 19.70
N ASN A 186 14.67 -7.04 18.71
CA ASN A 186 16.11 -7.22 18.85
C ASN A 186 16.81 -6.05 18.17
N ALA A 187 17.50 -5.22 18.94
CA ALA A 187 18.02 -3.93 18.52
C ALA A 187 16.90 -3.10 17.84
N ASP A 188 17.08 -2.74 16.57
CA ASP A 188 16.11 -1.96 15.79
C ASP A 188 15.15 -2.83 14.96
N THR A 189 15.18 -4.17 15.11
CA THR A 189 14.33 -5.09 14.35
C THR A 189 13.13 -5.55 15.17
N LEU A 190 11.93 -5.33 14.64
CA LEU A 190 10.67 -5.81 15.18
C LEU A 190 10.24 -7.09 14.46
N TYR A 191 10.04 -8.16 15.23
CA TYR A 191 9.54 -9.45 14.76
C TYR A 191 8.05 -9.54 15.02
N ILE A 192 7.26 -9.73 13.95
CA ILE A 192 5.81 -9.74 13.98
C ILE A 192 5.31 -11.09 13.48
N ARG A 193 4.24 -11.59 14.07
CA ARG A 193 3.51 -12.77 13.60
C ARG A 193 2.09 -12.42 13.25
N LEU A 194 1.67 -12.89 12.08
CA LEU A 194 0.30 -13.01 11.67
C LEU A 194 -0.11 -14.48 11.81
N GLU A 195 -1.16 -14.75 12.57
CA GLU A 195 -1.66 -16.11 12.83
C GLU A 195 -3.18 -16.09 12.95
N VAL A 196 -3.83 -17.21 12.66
CA VAL A 196 -5.29 -17.36 12.81
C VAL A 196 -5.69 -17.03 14.25
N ASP A 197 -6.76 -16.24 14.42
CA ASP A 197 -7.16 -15.80 15.77
C ASP A 197 -7.75 -16.95 16.61
N ASN A 198 -8.41 -17.92 16.00
CA ASN A 198 -8.92 -19.10 16.70
C ASN A 198 -7.76 -19.97 17.23
N TRP A 199 -7.75 -20.17 18.56
CA TRP A 199 -6.64 -20.86 19.25
C TRP A 199 -6.47 -22.33 18.82
N LEU A 200 -7.56 -23.02 18.48
CA LEU A 200 -7.54 -24.43 18.06
C LEU A 200 -7.01 -24.55 16.60
N LEU A 201 -7.51 -23.70 15.70
CA LEU A 201 -7.07 -23.68 14.31
C LEU A 201 -5.62 -23.24 14.17
N ARG A 202 -5.12 -22.42 15.11
CA ARG A 202 -3.73 -21.94 15.13
C ARG A 202 -2.69 -23.05 15.25
N LEU A 203 -3.07 -24.18 15.84
CA LEU A 203 -2.19 -25.36 15.95
C LEU A 203 -1.96 -26.05 14.60
N LEU A 204 -2.87 -25.85 13.65
CA LEU A 204 -2.90 -26.54 12.36
C LEU A 204 -2.65 -25.61 11.17
N ALA A 205 -3.01 -24.32 11.31
CA ALA A 205 -2.88 -23.35 10.25
C ALA A 205 -1.45 -22.78 10.17
N PRO A 206 -0.92 -22.58 8.97
CA PRO A 206 0.35 -21.88 8.79
C PRO A 206 0.24 -20.43 9.30
N HIS A 207 1.33 -19.93 9.85
CA HIS A 207 1.47 -18.51 10.22
C HIS A 207 2.45 -17.81 9.27
N VAL A 208 2.40 -16.49 9.28
CA VAL A 208 3.37 -15.64 8.59
C VAL A 208 4.19 -14.91 9.65
N ASP A 209 5.51 -14.98 9.55
CA ASP A 209 6.44 -14.19 10.34
C ASP A 209 7.11 -13.14 9.44
N VAL A 210 7.17 -11.90 9.91
CA VAL A 210 7.82 -10.79 9.21
C VAL A 210 8.74 -10.02 10.14
N GLU A 211 9.81 -9.46 9.58
CA GLU A 211 10.77 -8.65 10.28
C GLU A 211 10.82 -7.25 9.68
N TYR A 212 10.69 -6.24 10.51
CA TYR A 212 10.72 -4.83 10.10
C TYR A 212 11.83 -4.08 10.82
N ASP A 213 12.52 -3.20 10.11
CA ASP A 213 13.36 -2.17 10.70
C ASP A 213 12.49 -1.07 11.30
N LEU A 214 12.69 -0.75 12.58
CA LEU A 214 11.89 0.25 13.30
C LEU A 214 12.18 1.69 12.87
N LYS A 215 13.38 1.97 12.32
CA LYS A 215 13.81 3.32 11.92
C LYS A 215 13.36 3.64 10.51
N THR A 216 13.67 2.73 9.58
CA THR A 216 13.35 2.91 8.15
C THR A 216 11.95 2.45 7.80
N ARG A 217 11.33 1.60 8.65
CA ARG A 217 10.04 0.92 8.43
C ARG A 217 10.08 -0.08 7.27
N HIS A 218 11.27 -0.42 6.80
CA HIS A 218 11.46 -1.39 5.73
C HIS A 218 11.13 -2.81 6.20
N LEU A 219 10.47 -3.58 5.34
CA LEU A 219 10.32 -5.01 5.49
C LEU A 219 11.67 -5.67 5.19
N LEU A 220 12.28 -6.32 6.18
CA LEU A 220 13.58 -6.98 6.04
C LEU A 220 13.44 -8.44 5.62
N ARG A 221 12.41 -9.12 6.13
CA ARG A 221 12.20 -10.54 5.91
C ARG A 221 10.73 -10.92 5.97
N TYR A 222 10.38 -11.91 5.16
CA TYR A 222 9.09 -12.60 5.17
C TYR A 222 9.34 -14.11 5.27
N GLU A 223 8.59 -14.78 6.13
CA GLU A 223 8.53 -16.23 6.24
C GLU A 223 7.07 -16.66 6.24
N GLY A 224 6.64 -17.35 5.19
CA GLY A 224 5.23 -17.71 5.04
C GLY A 224 4.98 -18.52 3.77
N ILE A 225 3.72 -18.59 3.38
CA ILE A 225 3.29 -19.25 2.15
C ILE A 225 3.46 -18.31 0.97
N SER A 226 4.07 -18.80 -0.10
CA SER A 226 4.21 -18.07 -1.37
C SER A 226 2.86 -17.84 -2.04
N ASN A 227 2.71 -16.72 -2.75
CA ASN A 227 1.57 -16.50 -3.65
C ASN A 227 1.67 -17.38 -4.91
N LEU A 228 2.90 -17.69 -5.34
CA LEU A 228 3.16 -18.52 -6.51
C LEU A 228 2.99 -20.01 -6.18
N GLU A 229 2.35 -20.73 -7.08
CA GLU A 229 2.26 -22.19 -7.02
C GLU A 229 3.53 -22.84 -7.56
N ASP A 230 3.83 -24.03 -7.10
CA ASP A 230 4.86 -24.87 -7.70
C ASP A 230 4.31 -25.64 -8.93
N THR A 231 5.17 -26.42 -9.58
CA THR A 231 4.80 -27.24 -10.73
C THR A 231 3.74 -28.30 -10.43
N SER A 232 3.43 -28.55 -9.15
CA SER A 232 2.37 -29.47 -8.71
C SER A 232 1.06 -28.76 -8.31
N GLY A 233 0.97 -27.44 -8.51
CA GLY A 233 -0.18 -26.61 -8.12
C GLY A 233 -0.31 -26.37 -6.63
N LYS A 234 0.81 -26.39 -5.88
CA LYS A 234 0.83 -26.18 -4.44
C LYS A 234 1.65 -24.95 -4.08
N ASN A 235 1.09 -24.14 -3.18
CA ASN A 235 1.85 -23.06 -2.58
C ASN A 235 2.88 -23.62 -1.58
N LYS A 236 4.13 -23.16 -1.68
CA LYS A 236 5.22 -23.56 -0.79
C LYS A 236 5.49 -22.54 0.28
N LYS A 237 6.04 -23.01 1.39
CA LYS A 237 6.65 -22.13 2.38
C LYS A 237 7.98 -21.60 1.82
N VAL A 238 8.16 -20.28 1.92
CA VAL A 238 9.35 -19.55 1.47
C VAL A 238 9.89 -18.65 2.56
N PHE A 239 11.18 -18.33 2.42
CA PHE A 239 11.88 -17.32 3.20
C PHE A 239 12.36 -16.27 2.23
N ILE A 240 11.88 -15.03 2.38
CA ILE A 240 12.24 -13.93 1.50
C ILE A 240 13.05 -12.91 2.30
N THR A 241 14.18 -12.49 1.75
CA THR A 241 15.00 -11.41 2.28
C THR A 241 14.91 -10.23 1.32
N TYR A 242 14.65 -9.04 1.86
CA TYR A 242 14.49 -7.82 1.08
C TYR A 242 15.73 -6.93 1.16
N SER A 243 16.05 -6.29 0.05
CA SER A 243 17.10 -5.28 -0.10
C SER A 243 16.54 -4.06 -0.81
N TYR A 244 16.82 -2.87 -0.29
CA TYR A 244 16.34 -1.59 -0.79
C TYR A 244 17.46 -0.87 -1.54
N GLU A 245 17.12 -0.23 -2.66
CA GLU A 245 18.04 0.66 -3.35
C GLU A 245 18.10 1.98 -2.57
N ASN A 246 19.34 2.47 -2.32
CA ASN A 246 19.61 3.73 -1.62
C ASN A 246 19.55 4.93 -2.58
#